data_12cec745c29a08f367ac9e856f6384f7
#
_entry.id   12cec745c29a08f367ac9e856f6384f7
#
_cell.length_a   1.000
_cell.length_b   1.000
_cell.length_c   1.000
_cell.angle_alpha   90.00
_cell.angle_beta   90.00
_cell.angle_gamma   90.00
#
_symmetry.space_group_name_H-M   'P 1'
#
loop_
_entity.id
_entity.type
_entity.pdbx_description
1 polymer ?
#
loop_
_entity_poly.entity_id
_entity_poly.type
_entity_poly.pdbx_seq_one_letter_code
_entity_poly.pdbx_strand_id
1 'polypeptide(L)'
;MNQIKAFIVEDSPVIRENLVAALEEMAPIRVVGNAEDESSAISWLSRSENRCDLVVVDIFLKSGSGLGVLKAASALPGSTKLVVLSNYATPDMRRKCLELGASRVFDKSNEIDALIQYCARLADGDTGAAPLT
;
A
#
# COMPACT_ATOMS: atom_id res chain seq x y z
N MET A 1 -5.21 12.81 17.53
CA MET A 1 -4.30 11.79 17.02
C MET A 1 -4.70 11.43 15.60
N ASN A 2 -3.77 11.52 14.68
CA ASN A 2 -4.08 11.31 13.27
C ASN A 2 -4.04 9.84 12.92
N GLN A 3 -5.14 9.35 12.36
CA GLN A 3 -5.15 8.02 11.76
C GLN A 3 -4.82 8.13 10.28
N ILE A 4 -4.04 7.19 9.80
CA ILE A 4 -3.73 7.05 8.37
C ILE A 4 -4.86 6.24 7.73
N LYS A 5 -5.48 6.78 6.71
CA LYS A 5 -6.50 6.08 5.95
C LYS A 5 -5.82 5.24 4.89
N ALA A 6 -6.04 3.95 4.91
CA ALA A 6 -5.38 3.01 4.01
C ALA A 6 -6.36 2.26 3.12
N PHE A 7 -5.93 2.00 1.91
CA PHE A 7 -6.64 1.16 0.95
C PHE A 7 -5.76 -0.05 0.64
N ILE A 8 -6.33 -1.25 0.72
CA ILE A 8 -5.58 -2.50 0.59
C ILE A 8 -5.99 -3.22 -0.70
N VAL A 9 -5.00 -3.59 -1.52
CA VAL A 9 -5.23 -4.39 -2.73
C VAL A 9 -4.58 -5.75 -2.54
N GLU A 10 -5.41 -6.77 -2.32
CA GLU A 10 -4.96 -8.13 -2.02
C GLU A 10 -6.08 -9.09 -2.41
N ASP A 11 -5.76 -10.10 -3.22
CA ASP A 11 -6.78 -11.02 -3.73
C ASP A 11 -7.12 -12.18 -2.78
N SER A 12 -6.28 -12.47 -1.80
CA SER A 12 -6.56 -13.52 -0.81
C SER A 12 -7.36 -12.94 0.35
N PRO A 13 -8.60 -13.39 0.60
CA PRO A 13 -9.37 -12.89 1.73
C PRO A 13 -8.69 -13.13 3.07
N VAL A 14 -8.05 -14.29 3.25
CA VAL A 14 -7.38 -14.62 4.50
C VAL A 14 -6.19 -13.69 4.75
N ILE A 15 -5.35 -13.50 3.73
CA ILE A 15 -4.20 -12.61 3.86
C ILE A 15 -4.66 -11.17 4.08
N ARG A 16 -5.69 -10.74 3.36
CA ARG A 16 -6.23 -9.38 3.49
C ARG A 16 -6.75 -9.14 4.90
N GLU A 17 -7.53 -10.05 5.46
CA GLU A 17 -8.08 -9.91 6.80
C GLU A 17 -6.98 -9.85 7.84
N ASN A 18 -5.98 -10.71 7.72
CA ASN A 18 -4.86 -10.73 8.66
C ASN A 18 -4.04 -9.44 8.57
N LEU A 19 -3.82 -8.94 7.37
CA LEU A 19 -3.09 -7.70 7.16
C LEU A 19 -3.85 -6.51 7.75
N VAL A 20 -5.14 -6.41 7.47
CA VAL A 20 -5.98 -5.34 8.01
C VAL A 20 -5.94 -5.35 9.53
N ALA A 21 -6.12 -6.53 10.14
CA ALA A 21 -6.10 -6.66 11.59
C ALA A 21 -4.76 -6.20 12.18
N ALA A 22 -3.66 -6.63 11.57
CA ALA A 22 -2.33 -6.28 12.06
C ALA A 22 -2.08 -4.78 11.95
N LEU A 23 -2.43 -4.17 10.82
CA LEU A 23 -2.22 -2.74 10.61
C LEU A 23 -3.07 -1.90 11.56
N GLU A 24 -4.33 -2.26 11.75
CA GLU A 24 -5.23 -1.50 12.62
C GLU A 24 -4.89 -1.67 14.09
N GLU A 25 -4.34 -2.83 14.47
CA GLU A 25 -4.00 -3.09 15.86
C GLU A 25 -2.65 -2.48 16.24
N MET A 26 -1.67 -2.55 15.34
CA MET A 26 -0.28 -2.23 15.67
C MET A 26 0.20 -0.88 15.14
N ALA A 27 -0.63 -0.18 14.40
CA ALA A 27 -0.31 1.15 13.87
C ALA A 27 -1.58 1.99 13.87
N PRO A 28 -1.47 3.34 13.87
CA PRO A 28 -2.66 4.19 13.80
C PRO A 28 -3.22 4.25 12.38
N ILE A 29 -3.68 3.12 11.90
CA ILE A 29 -4.21 2.91 10.55
C ILE A 29 -5.71 2.63 10.65
N ARG A 30 -6.46 3.21 9.72
CA ARG A 30 -7.86 2.85 9.49
C ARG A 30 -7.99 2.41 8.04
N VAL A 31 -8.37 1.17 7.81
CA VAL A 31 -8.57 0.67 6.45
C VAL A 31 -9.95 1.13 5.97
N VAL A 32 -9.96 1.94 4.91
CA VAL A 32 -11.19 2.57 4.41
C VAL A 32 -11.74 1.86 3.18
N GLY A 33 -11.01 0.91 2.63
CA GLY A 33 -11.46 0.14 1.49
C GLY A 33 -10.47 -0.93 1.12
N ASN A 34 -10.91 -1.85 0.27
CA ASN A 34 -10.05 -2.91 -0.26
C ASN A 34 -10.54 -3.33 -1.64
N ALA A 35 -9.64 -4.01 -2.37
CA ALA A 35 -9.96 -4.55 -3.69
C ALA A 35 -9.20 -5.86 -3.88
N GLU A 36 -9.74 -6.72 -4.73
CA GLU A 36 -9.16 -8.03 -5.00
C GLU A 36 -8.44 -8.08 -6.34
N ASP A 37 -8.66 -7.12 -7.21
CA ASP A 37 -8.09 -7.11 -8.55
C ASP A 37 -7.78 -5.69 -9.01
N GLU A 38 -7.11 -5.61 -10.15
CA GLU A 38 -6.67 -4.32 -10.71
C GLU A 38 -7.85 -3.41 -11.03
N SER A 39 -8.87 -3.94 -11.69
CA SER A 39 -10.01 -3.16 -12.15
C SER A 39 -10.77 -2.53 -10.97
N SER A 40 -11.07 -3.33 -9.96
CA SER A 40 -11.76 -2.83 -8.76
C SER A 40 -10.94 -1.79 -8.02
N ALA A 41 -9.63 -2.02 -7.95
CA ALA A 41 -8.73 -1.08 -7.27
C ALA A 41 -8.70 0.27 -7.99
N ILE A 42 -8.55 0.27 -9.30
CA ILE A 42 -8.51 1.50 -10.09
C ILE A 42 -9.85 2.22 -10.00
N SER A 43 -10.96 1.48 -10.07
CA SER A 43 -12.30 2.05 -9.95
C SER A 43 -12.47 2.78 -8.62
N TRP A 44 -12.05 2.15 -7.52
CA TRP A 44 -12.15 2.76 -6.18
C TRP A 44 -11.29 4.00 -6.08
N LEU A 45 -10.04 3.91 -6.52
CA LEU A 45 -9.08 5.02 -6.44
C LEU A 45 -9.46 6.20 -7.33
N SER A 46 -10.19 5.95 -8.42
CA SER A 46 -10.58 6.99 -9.37
C SER A 46 -11.73 7.85 -8.88
N ARG A 47 -12.44 7.44 -7.84
CA ARG A 47 -13.55 8.21 -7.30
C ARG A 47 -13.02 9.32 -6.40
N SER A 48 -13.45 10.56 -6.67
CA SER A 48 -12.95 11.71 -5.92
C SER A 48 -13.36 11.69 -4.44
N GLU A 49 -14.46 11.03 -4.10
CA GLU A 49 -14.91 10.91 -2.72
C GLU A 49 -14.10 9.88 -1.93
N ASN A 50 -13.40 8.98 -2.62
CA ASN A 50 -12.58 7.97 -1.97
C ASN A 50 -11.17 8.51 -1.76
N ARG A 51 -10.89 8.96 -0.55
CA ARG A 51 -9.58 9.52 -0.21
C ARG A 51 -8.86 8.59 0.75
N CYS A 52 -7.58 8.39 0.50
CA CYS A 52 -6.73 7.65 1.42
C CYS A 52 -5.33 8.25 1.42
N ASP A 53 -4.60 7.95 2.48
CA ASP A 53 -3.24 8.45 2.66
C ASP A 53 -2.20 7.42 2.23
N LEU A 54 -2.61 6.16 2.17
CA LEU A 54 -1.73 5.04 1.90
C LEU A 54 -2.46 3.98 1.10
N VAL A 55 -1.79 3.45 0.08
CA VAL A 55 -2.28 2.27 -0.66
C VAL A 55 -1.25 1.17 -0.48
N VAL A 56 -1.69 0.01 0.00
CA VAL A 56 -0.85 -1.18 0.11
C VAL A 56 -1.27 -2.16 -0.97
N VAL A 57 -0.37 -2.51 -1.86
CA VAL A 57 -0.67 -3.25 -3.09
C VAL A 57 0.14 -4.53 -3.16
N ASP A 58 -0.53 -5.66 -3.37
CA ASP A 58 0.13 -6.88 -3.80
C ASP A 58 0.29 -6.83 -5.33
N ILE A 59 1.44 -7.27 -5.81
CA ILE A 59 1.73 -7.25 -7.25
C ILE A 59 1.00 -8.37 -8.00
N PHE A 60 0.94 -9.55 -7.40
CA PHE A 60 0.37 -10.73 -8.07
C PHE A 60 -1.08 -10.92 -7.66
N LEU A 61 -1.99 -10.44 -8.50
CA LEU A 61 -3.42 -10.52 -8.29
C LEU A 61 -4.03 -11.59 -9.20
N LYS A 62 -5.18 -12.15 -8.82
CA LYS A 62 -5.89 -13.12 -9.64
C LYS A 62 -6.23 -12.57 -11.02
N SER A 63 -6.60 -11.30 -11.06
CA SER A 63 -7.01 -10.64 -12.28
C SER A 63 -6.30 -9.30 -12.36
N GLY A 64 -5.52 -9.11 -13.41
CA GLY A 64 -4.71 -7.91 -13.56
C GLY A 64 -3.44 -8.00 -12.74
N SER A 65 -2.84 -6.84 -12.47
CA SER A 65 -1.56 -6.75 -11.79
C SER A 65 -1.52 -5.55 -10.85
N GLY A 66 -0.85 -5.71 -9.72
CA GLY A 66 -0.55 -4.59 -8.84
C GLY A 66 0.31 -3.52 -9.49
N LEU A 67 1.10 -3.88 -10.49
CA LEU A 67 1.87 -2.90 -11.26
C LEU A 67 0.94 -1.93 -11.99
N GLY A 68 -0.16 -2.42 -12.53
CA GLY A 68 -1.18 -1.57 -13.16
C GLY A 68 -1.85 -0.65 -12.16
N VAL A 69 -2.08 -1.14 -10.94
CA VAL A 69 -2.64 -0.33 -9.87
C VAL A 69 -1.67 0.81 -9.51
N LEU A 70 -0.38 0.51 -9.37
CA LEU A 70 0.63 1.52 -9.07
C LEU A 70 0.66 2.60 -10.14
N LYS A 71 0.66 2.19 -11.39
CA LYS A 71 0.71 3.12 -12.52
C LYS A 71 -0.50 4.05 -12.51
N ALA A 72 -1.69 3.49 -12.31
CA ALA A 72 -2.92 4.28 -12.28
C ALA A 72 -2.94 5.22 -11.06
N ALA A 73 -2.56 4.71 -9.90
CA ALA A 73 -2.59 5.49 -8.67
C ALA A 73 -1.57 6.64 -8.70
N SER A 74 -0.39 6.40 -9.27
CA SER A 74 0.64 7.44 -9.32
C SER A 74 0.27 8.58 -10.26
N ALA A 75 -0.66 8.36 -11.18
CA ALA A 75 -1.15 9.39 -12.09
C ALA A 75 -2.25 10.26 -11.47
N LEU A 76 -2.80 9.86 -10.32
CA LEU A 76 -3.85 10.62 -9.66
C LEU A 76 -3.25 11.79 -8.88
N PRO A 77 -3.99 12.91 -8.76
CA PRO A 77 -3.52 14.03 -7.96
C PRO A 77 -3.52 13.69 -6.48
N GLY A 78 -2.63 14.31 -5.74
CA GLY A 78 -2.56 14.15 -4.29
C GLY A 78 -1.24 13.58 -3.84
N SER A 79 -1.14 13.37 -2.53
CA SER A 79 0.08 12.93 -1.88
C SER A 79 -0.03 11.54 -1.25
N THR A 80 -0.92 10.71 -1.78
CA THR A 80 -1.10 9.34 -1.32
C THR A 80 0.20 8.55 -1.49
N LYS A 81 0.63 7.88 -0.44
CA LYS A 81 1.81 7.02 -0.49
C LYS A 81 1.42 5.65 -1.03
N LEU A 82 2.25 5.13 -1.95
CA LEU A 82 2.03 3.84 -2.56
C LEU A 82 3.09 2.87 -2.05
N VAL A 83 2.65 1.77 -1.44
CA VAL A 83 3.53 0.78 -0.85
C VAL A 83 3.20 -0.59 -1.42
N VAL A 84 4.23 -1.33 -1.79
CA VAL A 84 4.07 -2.68 -2.32
C VAL A 84 4.40 -3.69 -1.23
N LEU A 85 3.59 -4.74 -1.16
CA LEU A 85 3.81 -5.86 -0.28
C LEU A 85 3.74 -7.12 -1.14
N SER A 86 4.86 -7.83 -1.33
CA SER A 86 4.93 -8.92 -2.29
C SER A 86 5.79 -10.06 -1.79
N ASN A 87 5.43 -11.29 -2.18
CA ASN A 87 6.26 -12.47 -1.92
C ASN A 87 7.48 -12.53 -2.85
N TYR A 88 7.51 -11.71 -3.89
CA TYR A 88 8.56 -11.74 -4.90
C TYR A 88 9.27 -10.40 -4.98
N ALA A 89 9.75 -9.92 -3.84
CA ALA A 89 10.43 -8.63 -3.74
C ALA A 89 11.91 -8.75 -4.15
N THR A 90 12.14 -9.23 -5.38
CA THR A 90 13.49 -9.29 -5.95
C THR A 90 14.01 -7.88 -6.22
N PRO A 91 15.35 -7.69 -6.37
CA PRO A 91 15.88 -6.38 -6.72
C PRO A 91 15.27 -5.78 -7.98
N ASP A 92 15.03 -6.58 -9.01
CA ASP A 92 14.40 -6.10 -10.24
C ASP A 92 12.96 -5.67 -10.01
N MET A 93 12.20 -6.45 -9.25
CA MET A 93 10.81 -6.11 -8.93
C MET A 93 10.75 -4.85 -8.07
N ARG A 94 11.64 -4.72 -7.08
CA ARG A 94 11.70 -3.52 -6.25
C ARG A 94 11.97 -2.27 -7.08
N ARG A 95 12.93 -2.36 -8.00
CA ARG A 95 13.26 -1.24 -8.88
C ARG A 95 12.06 -0.87 -9.75
N LYS A 96 11.40 -1.87 -10.34
CA LYS A 96 10.23 -1.62 -11.18
C LYS A 96 9.12 -0.93 -10.44
N CYS A 97 8.83 -1.38 -9.22
CA CYS A 97 7.79 -0.76 -8.40
C CYS A 97 8.12 0.68 -8.06
N LEU A 98 9.38 0.94 -7.71
CA LEU A 98 9.80 2.31 -7.40
C LEU A 98 9.68 3.21 -8.62
N GLU A 99 10.03 2.71 -9.80
CA GLU A 99 9.89 3.45 -11.06
C GLU A 99 8.43 3.79 -11.36
N LEU A 100 7.51 2.93 -10.94
CA LEU A 100 6.08 3.14 -11.15
C LEU A 100 5.43 4.00 -10.06
N GLY A 101 6.19 4.50 -9.11
CA GLY A 101 5.69 5.43 -8.13
C GLY A 101 5.56 4.90 -6.71
N ALA A 102 5.96 3.66 -6.45
CA ALA A 102 5.92 3.14 -5.08
C ALA A 102 6.95 3.86 -4.22
N SER A 103 6.56 4.21 -2.99
CA SER A 103 7.48 4.80 -2.02
C SER A 103 8.36 3.74 -1.40
N ARG A 104 7.83 2.56 -1.15
CA ARG A 104 8.55 1.44 -0.53
C ARG A 104 8.02 0.12 -1.06
N VAL A 105 8.88 -0.88 -0.99
CA VAL A 105 8.51 -2.26 -1.31
C VAL A 105 8.91 -3.14 -0.14
N PHE A 106 7.97 -3.95 0.35
CA PHE A 106 8.21 -4.84 1.48
C PHE A 106 7.98 -6.29 1.06
N ASP A 107 8.81 -7.19 1.59
CA ASP A 107 8.67 -8.62 1.39
C ASP A 107 7.59 -9.16 2.33
N LYS A 108 6.58 -9.80 1.76
CA LYS A 108 5.43 -10.31 2.50
C LYS A 108 5.81 -11.39 3.52
N SER A 109 6.86 -12.14 3.26
CA SER A 109 7.26 -13.25 4.11
C SER A 109 8.09 -12.84 5.32
N ASN A 110 8.79 -11.69 5.27
CA ASN A 110 9.69 -11.32 6.37
C ASN A 110 9.80 -9.83 6.68
N GLU A 111 9.00 -8.98 6.03
CA GLU A 111 9.09 -7.53 6.23
C GLU A 111 7.76 -6.89 6.68
N ILE A 112 6.83 -7.69 7.19
CA ILE A 112 5.56 -7.15 7.69
C ILE A 112 5.79 -6.16 8.84
N ASP A 113 6.73 -6.47 9.74
CA ASP A 113 7.05 -5.58 10.85
C ASP A 113 7.60 -4.24 10.35
N ALA A 114 8.40 -4.28 9.29
CA ALA A 114 8.93 -3.06 8.68
C ALA A 114 7.81 -2.21 8.08
N LEU A 115 6.82 -2.84 7.47
CA LEU A 115 5.63 -2.14 6.96
C LEU A 115 4.87 -1.47 8.10
N ILE A 116 4.65 -2.16 9.21
CA ILE A 116 3.95 -1.61 10.36
C ILE A 116 4.69 -0.40 10.90
N GLN A 117 6.02 -0.48 11.03
CA GLN A 117 6.84 0.63 11.50
C GLN A 117 6.78 1.82 10.54
N TYR A 118 6.77 1.55 9.25
CA TYR A 118 6.64 2.59 8.23
C TYR A 118 5.30 3.34 8.41
N CYS A 119 4.22 2.59 8.61
CA CYS A 119 2.90 3.16 8.81
C CYS A 119 2.84 4.02 10.07
N ALA A 120 3.46 3.55 11.15
CA ALA A 120 3.50 4.32 12.40
C ALA A 120 4.23 5.65 12.22
N ARG A 121 5.33 5.65 11.47
CA ARG A 121 6.06 6.89 11.19
C ARG A 121 5.27 7.84 10.32
N LEU A 122 4.52 7.34 9.34
CA LEU A 122 3.64 8.19 8.53
C LEU A 122 2.61 8.90 9.39
N ALA A 123 2.04 8.19 10.36
CA ALA A 123 1.05 8.77 11.25
C ALA A 123 1.63 9.86 12.15
N ASP A 124 2.92 9.77 12.45
CA ASP A 124 3.63 10.78 13.24
C ASP A 124 4.05 12.00 12.40
N GLY A 125 3.67 12.04 11.13
CA GLY A 125 4.05 13.13 10.24
C GLY A 125 5.34 12.92 9.48
N ASP A 126 5.98 11.75 9.63
CA ASP A 126 7.15 11.40 8.84
C ASP A 126 6.70 11.16 7.40
N THR A 127 7.31 11.85 6.46
CA THR A 127 6.93 11.76 5.05
C THR A 127 7.57 10.57 4.35
N GLY A 128 8.35 9.76 5.05
CA GLY A 128 9.11 8.70 4.43
C GLY A 128 10.39 9.18 3.78
N ALA A 129 10.67 10.45 3.86
CA ALA A 129 11.94 11.00 3.40
C ALA A 129 13.07 10.54 4.32
N ALA A 130 14.29 10.73 3.90
CA ALA A 130 15.44 10.38 4.72
C ALA A 130 15.32 11.00 6.10
N PRO A 131 15.67 10.25 7.15
CA PRO A 131 15.61 10.80 8.50
C PRO A 131 16.50 12.02 8.61
N LEU A 132 16.07 12.94 9.44
CA LEU A 132 16.81 14.19 9.65
C LEU A 132 18.07 14.01 10.46
N THR A 133 18.25 12.85 10.96
CA THR A 133 19.44 12.55 11.76
C THR A 133 20.17 11.40 11.16
#